data_75d128a3bde90d0a15c021a9e7da2530
#
_entry.id   75d128a3bde90d0a15c021a9e7da2530
#
_cell.length_a   1.000
_cell.length_b   1.000
_cell.length_c   1.000
_cell.angle_alpha   90.00
_cell.angle_beta   90.00
_cell.angle_gamma   90.00
#
_symmetry.space_group_name_H-M   'P 1'
#
loop_
_entity.id
_entity.type
_entity.pdbx_description
1 polymer ?
#
loop_
_entity_poly.entity_id
_entity_poly.type
_entity_poly.pdbx_seq_one_letter_code
_entity_poly.pdbx_strand_id
1 'polypeptide(L)'
;MQRSLKNEKSYRNLFLIAALYDFILGFVFFAFMRFFLEGIFKLPLPLYPAFFQAAAAFVFVMGVGFYFVYRNMYRNIDIVKVGIIFKLFYTGLAFYYVFFGGMPWIFSVFGFLDLPFIVFFIFFLRAVGREVQA
;
A
#
# COMPACT_ATOMS: atom_id res chain seq x y z
N MET A 1 -5.61 12.33 -29.33
CA MET A 1 -4.28 12.25 -28.74
C MET A 1 -4.37 12.46 -27.24
N GLN A 2 -4.08 11.44 -26.46
CA GLN A 2 -3.96 11.62 -25.00
C GLN A 2 -2.71 12.45 -24.72
N ARG A 3 -2.88 13.61 -24.07
CA ARG A 3 -1.74 14.34 -23.54
C ARG A 3 -1.12 13.53 -22.40
N SER A 4 0.16 13.20 -22.53
CA SER A 4 0.88 12.57 -21.41
C SER A 4 1.10 13.59 -20.28
N LEU A 5 1.05 13.11 -19.04
CA LEU A 5 1.36 13.95 -17.88
C LEU A 5 2.81 14.44 -17.95
N LYS A 6 3.04 15.67 -17.48
CA LYS A 6 4.38 16.26 -17.44
C LYS A 6 5.40 15.37 -16.71
N ASN A 7 4.97 14.68 -15.65
CA ASN A 7 5.80 13.83 -14.83
C ASN A 7 5.40 12.34 -14.95
N GLU A 8 4.98 11.91 -16.14
CA GLU A 8 4.47 10.56 -16.36
C GLU A 8 5.46 9.48 -15.90
N LYS A 9 6.73 9.62 -16.26
CA LYS A 9 7.76 8.65 -15.88
C LYS A 9 7.92 8.54 -14.36
N SER A 10 7.88 9.66 -13.66
CA SER A 10 7.99 9.68 -12.20
C SER A 10 6.79 9.00 -11.54
N TYR A 11 5.58 9.26 -12.01
CA TYR A 11 4.39 8.58 -11.50
C TYR A 11 4.40 7.08 -11.83
N ARG A 12 4.85 6.72 -13.01
CA ARG A 12 4.99 5.31 -13.39
C ARG A 12 5.96 4.58 -12.47
N ASN A 13 7.10 5.17 -12.18
CA ASN A 13 8.07 4.61 -11.24
C ASN A 13 7.49 4.52 -9.82
N LEU A 14 6.72 5.51 -9.39
CA LEU A 14 6.02 5.49 -8.11
C LEU A 14 5.12 4.25 -7.98
N PHE A 15 4.32 3.97 -9.01
CA PHE A 15 3.42 2.81 -8.98
C PHE A 15 4.18 1.48 -9.06
N LEU A 16 5.32 1.44 -9.74
CA LEU A 16 6.17 0.25 -9.70
C LEU A 16 6.73 0.01 -8.30
N ILE A 17 7.21 1.06 -7.64
CA ILE A 17 7.72 0.97 -6.26
C ILE A 17 6.59 0.55 -5.30
N ALA A 18 5.41 1.14 -5.43
CA ALA A 18 4.25 0.77 -4.63
C ALA A 18 3.84 -0.69 -4.85
N ALA A 19 3.86 -1.14 -6.11
CA ALA A 19 3.55 -2.52 -6.47
C ALA A 19 4.54 -3.50 -5.82
N LEU A 20 5.83 -3.24 -5.95
CA LEU A 20 6.87 -4.10 -5.36
C LEU A 20 6.79 -4.09 -3.83
N TYR A 21 6.58 -2.94 -3.23
CA TYR A 21 6.47 -2.81 -1.77
C TYR A 21 5.31 -3.65 -1.23
N ASP A 22 4.10 -3.46 -1.74
CA ASP A 22 2.93 -4.18 -1.26
C ASP A 22 2.99 -5.66 -1.64
N PHE A 23 3.47 -5.99 -2.84
CA PHE A 23 3.61 -7.37 -3.29
C PHE A 23 4.57 -8.16 -2.39
N ILE A 24 5.77 -7.63 -2.14
CA ILE A 24 6.78 -8.28 -1.32
C ILE A 24 6.32 -8.36 0.14
N LEU A 25 5.81 -7.24 0.68
CA LEU A 25 5.33 -7.19 2.06
C LEU A 25 4.20 -8.18 2.30
N GLY A 26 3.22 -8.20 1.41
CA GLY A 26 2.08 -9.12 1.52
C GLY A 26 2.49 -10.58 1.40
N PHE A 27 3.35 -10.91 0.44
CA PHE A 27 3.85 -12.27 0.26
C PHE A 27 4.63 -12.75 1.47
N VAL A 28 5.55 -11.94 1.96
CA VAL A 28 6.42 -12.27 3.08
C VAL A 28 5.62 -12.51 4.35
N PHE A 29 4.68 -11.63 4.68
CA PHE A 29 3.86 -11.82 5.87
C PHE A 29 2.83 -12.94 5.72
N PHE A 30 2.40 -13.23 4.51
CA PHE A 30 1.52 -14.39 4.26
C PHE A 30 2.27 -15.71 4.41
N ALA A 31 3.39 -15.88 3.71
CA ALA A 31 4.10 -17.14 3.62
C ALA A 31 5.05 -17.39 4.81
N PHE A 32 5.64 -16.34 5.38
CA PHE A 32 6.66 -16.40 6.41
C PHE A 32 6.25 -15.68 7.69
N MET A 33 4.97 -15.67 8.00
CA MET A 33 4.41 -14.97 9.16
C MET A 33 5.14 -15.34 10.46
N ARG A 34 5.30 -16.63 10.72
CA ARG A 34 5.95 -17.12 11.95
C ARG A 34 7.39 -16.64 12.05
N PHE A 35 8.13 -16.74 10.96
CA PHE A 35 9.53 -16.30 10.91
C PHE A 35 9.66 -14.82 11.26
N PHE A 36 8.81 -13.97 10.72
CA PHE A 36 8.88 -12.53 10.98
C PHE A 36 8.36 -12.17 12.37
N LEU A 37 7.20 -12.68 12.77
CA LEU A 37 6.61 -12.33 14.05
C LEU A 37 7.42 -12.89 15.21
N GLU A 38 7.65 -14.19 15.26
CA GLU A 38 8.38 -14.81 16.35
C GLU A 38 9.90 -14.66 16.21
N GLY A 39 10.42 -14.82 14.99
CA GLY A 39 11.86 -14.85 14.76
C GLY A 39 12.51 -13.47 14.79
N ILE A 40 11.99 -12.51 14.05
CA ILE A 40 12.57 -11.17 13.92
C ILE A 40 12.00 -10.19 14.93
N PHE A 41 10.69 -10.06 14.99
CA PHE A 41 10.02 -9.07 15.84
C PHE A 41 9.89 -9.53 17.30
N LYS A 42 10.12 -10.82 17.58
CA LYS A 42 9.98 -11.41 18.93
C LYS A 42 8.59 -11.18 19.51
N LEU A 43 7.56 -11.34 18.69
CA LEU A 43 6.17 -11.19 19.05
C LEU A 43 5.47 -12.54 19.05
N PRO A 44 4.46 -12.74 19.91
CA PRO A 44 3.64 -13.93 19.85
C PRO A 44 2.82 -13.97 18.57
N LEU A 45 2.50 -15.18 18.11
CA LEU A 45 1.57 -15.32 16.98
C LEU A 45 0.17 -14.84 17.39
N PRO A 46 -0.58 -14.26 16.42
CA PRO A 46 -1.98 -13.93 16.67
C PRO A 46 -2.79 -15.16 17.09
N LEU A 47 -3.80 -14.94 17.92
CA LEU A 47 -4.70 -16.03 18.35
C LEU A 47 -5.35 -16.74 17.15
N TYR A 48 -5.70 -15.95 16.13
CA TYR A 48 -6.24 -16.46 14.86
C TYR A 48 -5.33 -16.06 13.71
N PRO A 49 -4.30 -16.87 13.40
CA PRO A 49 -3.33 -16.53 12.35
C PRO A 49 -3.97 -16.26 10.98
N ALA A 50 -5.11 -16.89 10.70
CA ALA A 50 -5.81 -16.72 9.43
C ALA A 50 -6.22 -15.27 9.16
N PHE A 51 -6.58 -14.49 10.18
CA PHE A 51 -6.90 -13.06 9.98
C PHE A 51 -5.68 -12.25 9.59
N PHE A 52 -4.53 -12.54 10.19
CA PHE A 52 -3.28 -11.88 9.82
C PHE A 52 -2.88 -12.25 8.38
N GLN A 53 -2.98 -13.53 8.04
CA GLN A 53 -2.68 -14.00 6.69
C GLN A 53 -3.65 -13.43 5.65
N ALA A 54 -4.93 -13.30 5.99
CA ALA A 54 -5.90 -12.66 5.11
C ALA A 54 -5.55 -11.18 4.85
N ALA A 55 -5.16 -10.45 5.89
CA ALA A 55 -4.70 -9.07 5.74
C ALA A 55 -3.46 -8.99 4.83
N ALA A 56 -2.50 -9.89 5.03
CA ALA A 56 -1.30 -9.97 4.18
C ALA A 56 -1.65 -10.29 2.72
N ALA A 57 -2.63 -11.18 2.49
CA ALA A 57 -3.12 -11.51 1.15
C ALA A 57 -3.75 -10.28 0.47
N PHE A 58 -4.52 -9.46 1.19
CA PHE A 58 -5.06 -8.22 0.64
C PHE A 58 -3.96 -7.22 0.27
N VAL A 59 -2.91 -7.10 1.08
CA VAL A 59 -1.74 -6.26 0.74
C VAL A 59 -1.09 -6.75 -0.55
N PHE A 60 -0.91 -8.05 -0.68
CA PHE A 60 -0.38 -8.66 -1.90
C PHE A 60 -1.24 -8.34 -3.13
N VAL A 61 -2.57 -8.48 -3.01
CA VAL A 61 -3.51 -8.16 -4.10
C VAL A 61 -3.43 -6.68 -4.47
N MET A 62 -3.27 -5.79 -3.51
CA MET A 62 -3.08 -4.37 -3.80
C MET A 62 -1.77 -4.12 -4.56
N GLY A 63 -0.71 -4.86 -4.25
CA GLY A 63 0.53 -4.84 -5.02
C GLY A 63 0.30 -5.21 -6.49
N VAL A 64 -0.48 -6.26 -6.75
CA VAL A 64 -0.88 -6.64 -8.12
C VAL A 64 -1.67 -5.50 -8.78
N GLY A 65 -2.59 -4.88 -8.05
CA GLY A 65 -3.36 -3.74 -8.55
C GLY A 65 -2.47 -2.57 -8.96
N PHE A 66 -1.49 -2.20 -8.15
CA PHE A 66 -0.54 -1.13 -8.48
C PHE A 66 0.35 -1.48 -9.68
N TYR A 67 0.65 -2.74 -9.89
CA TYR A 67 1.32 -3.18 -11.10
C TYR A 67 0.48 -2.92 -12.35
N PHE A 68 -0.83 -3.14 -12.27
CA PHE A 68 -1.73 -2.79 -13.38
C PHE A 68 -1.75 -1.28 -13.63
N VAL A 69 -1.70 -0.46 -12.58
CA VAL A 69 -1.57 0.99 -12.72
C VAL A 69 -0.25 1.34 -13.40
N TYR A 70 0.85 0.72 -13.00
CA TYR A 70 2.15 0.90 -13.63
C TYR A 70 2.10 0.61 -15.13
N ARG A 71 1.40 -0.45 -15.53
CA ARG A 71 1.26 -0.81 -16.95
C ARG A 71 0.44 0.20 -17.73
N ASN A 72 -0.64 0.73 -17.15
CA ASN A 72 -1.47 1.74 -17.78
C ASN A 72 -2.16 2.61 -16.73
N MET A 73 -1.52 3.72 -16.41
CA MET A 73 -1.97 4.64 -15.37
C MET A 73 -3.33 5.26 -15.67
N TYR A 74 -3.57 5.59 -16.93
CA TYR A 74 -4.77 6.32 -17.34
C TYR A 74 -6.02 5.44 -17.32
N ARG A 75 -5.85 4.16 -17.55
CA ARG A 75 -6.95 3.19 -17.57
C ARG A 75 -7.31 2.67 -16.19
N ASN A 76 -6.38 2.72 -15.26
CA ASN A 76 -6.51 2.07 -13.95
C ASN A 76 -6.61 3.08 -12.80
N ILE A 77 -7.16 4.26 -13.05
CA ILE A 77 -7.27 5.35 -12.07
C ILE A 77 -8.08 4.90 -10.84
N ASP A 78 -9.10 4.09 -11.02
CA ASP A 78 -9.95 3.64 -9.91
C ASP A 78 -9.19 2.74 -8.94
N ILE A 79 -8.21 1.99 -9.42
CA ILE A 79 -7.32 1.21 -8.55
C ILE A 79 -6.52 2.15 -7.61
N VAL A 80 -6.08 3.30 -8.13
CA VAL A 80 -5.36 4.29 -7.30
C VAL A 80 -6.27 4.82 -6.19
N LYS A 81 -7.53 5.11 -6.50
CA LYS A 81 -8.51 5.56 -5.50
C LYS A 81 -8.72 4.51 -4.41
N VAL A 82 -8.92 3.26 -4.81
CA VAL A 82 -9.06 2.14 -3.87
C VAL A 82 -7.79 1.99 -3.03
N GLY A 83 -6.63 2.13 -3.65
CA GLY A 83 -5.34 2.06 -2.95
C GLY A 83 -5.17 3.14 -1.88
N ILE A 84 -5.62 4.37 -2.16
CA ILE A 84 -5.61 5.45 -1.16
C ILE A 84 -6.49 5.09 0.03
N ILE A 85 -7.71 4.63 -0.22
CA ILE A 85 -8.65 4.23 0.83
C ILE A 85 -8.05 3.10 1.67
N PHE A 86 -7.51 2.08 1.02
CA PHE A 86 -6.86 0.95 1.70
C PHE A 86 -5.73 1.41 2.62
N LYS A 87 -4.83 2.25 2.12
CA LYS A 87 -3.69 2.76 2.89
C LYS A 87 -4.14 3.67 4.04
N LEU A 88 -5.18 4.47 3.84
CA LEU A 88 -5.75 5.30 4.92
C LEU A 88 -6.32 4.45 6.06
N PHE A 89 -7.08 3.40 5.75
CA PHE A 89 -7.59 2.48 6.76
C PHE A 89 -6.48 1.78 7.50
N TYR A 90 -5.52 1.22 6.77
CA TYR A 90 -4.39 0.52 7.37
C TYR A 90 -3.58 1.45 8.28
N THR A 91 -3.20 2.62 7.78
CA THR A 91 -2.41 3.61 8.52
C THR A 91 -3.16 4.08 9.76
N GLY A 92 -4.44 4.39 9.63
CA GLY A 92 -5.28 4.82 10.74
C GLY A 92 -5.41 3.76 11.82
N LEU A 93 -5.65 2.51 11.44
CA LEU A 93 -5.72 1.39 12.37
C LEU A 93 -4.38 1.14 13.07
N ALA A 94 -3.28 1.16 12.31
CA ALA A 94 -1.94 0.94 12.87
C ALA A 94 -1.60 1.99 13.92
N PHE A 95 -1.81 3.28 13.64
CA PHE A 95 -1.55 4.35 14.61
C PHE A 95 -2.49 4.28 15.80
N TYR A 96 -3.79 4.03 15.58
CA TYR A 96 -4.74 3.92 16.67
C TYR A 96 -4.33 2.82 17.66
N TYR A 97 -4.03 1.63 17.18
CA TYR A 97 -3.70 0.50 18.05
C TYR A 97 -2.30 0.59 18.64
N VAL A 98 -1.33 1.21 17.96
CA VAL A 98 -0.01 1.46 18.54
C VAL A 98 -0.09 2.45 19.69
N PHE A 99 -0.87 3.54 19.54
CA PHE A 99 -0.95 4.59 20.57
C PHE A 99 -1.92 4.24 21.69
N PHE A 100 -3.02 3.54 21.40
CA PHE A 100 -4.11 3.32 22.36
C PHE A 100 -4.41 1.86 22.67
N GLY A 101 -3.98 0.92 21.84
CA GLY A 101 -4.34 -0.49 21.95
C GLY A 101 -3.20 -1.43 22.33
N GLY A 102 -2.02 -0.91 22.67
CA GLY A 102 -0.88 -1.75 23.07
C GLY A 102 -0.24 -2.57 21.95
N MET A 103 -0.54 -2.25 20.69
CA MET A 103 0.10 -2.90 19.55
C MET A 103 1.58 -2.49 19.48
N PRO A 104 2.51 -3.43 19.16
CA PRO A 104 3.93 -3.11 19.08
C PRO A 104 4.23 -1.98 18.08
N TRP A 105 5.16 -1.09 18.46
CA TRP A 105 5.50 0.11 17.68
C TRP A 105 5.95 -0.20 16.25
N ILE A 106 6.48 -1.40 16.00
CA ILE A 106 6.96 -1.79 14.66
C ILE A 106 5.87 -1.64 13.58
N PHE A 107 4.60 -1.82 13.95
CA PHE A 107 3.49 -1.68 13.01
C PHE A 107 3.24 -0.23 12.60
N SER A 108 3.65 0.75 13.41
CA SER A 108 3.58 2.16 13.02
C SER A 108 4.58 2.52 11.92
N VAL A 109 5.69 1.79 11.81
CA VAL A 109 6.68 2.00 10.75
C VAL A 109 6.03 1.81 9.37
N PHE A 110 5.23 0.78 9.20
CA PHE A 110 4.52 0.54 7.94
C PHE A 110 3.51 1.64 7.64
N GLY A 111 2.84 2.17 8.66
CA GLY A 111 1.97 3.33 8.52
C GLY A 111 2.72 4.58 8.05
N PHE A 112 3.88 4.86 8.64
CA PHE A 112 4.73 5.98 8.21
C PHE A 112 5.23 5.81 6.77
N LEU A 113 5.57 4.58 6.35
CA LEU A 113 5.99 4.30 4.98
C LEU A 113 4.85 4.46 3.97
N ASP A 114 3.61 4.25 4.38
CA ASP A 114 2.44 4.43 3.52
C ASP A 114 2.07 5.90 3.30
N LEU A 115 2.41 6.80 4.23
CA LEU A 115 2.05 8.22 4.12
C LEU A 115 2.57 8.87 2.84
N PRO A 116 3.86 8.72 2.44
CA PRO A 116 4.34 9.25 1.17
C PRO A 116 3.57 8.72 -0.04
N PHE A 117 3.22 7.44 -0.05
CA PHE A 117 2.43 6.87 -1.14
C PHE A 117 1.05 7.53 -1.24
N ILE A 118 0.37 7.73 -0.12
CA ILE A 118 -0.94 8.41 -0.09
C ILE A 118 -0.83 9.81 -0.69
N VAL A 119 0.17 10.59 -0.27
CA VAL A 119 0.38 11.96 -0.76
C VAL A 119 0.63 11.98 -2.27
N PHE A 120 1.54 11.14 -2.75
CA PHE A 120 1.87 11.09 -4.18
C PHE A 120 0.74 10.54 -5.04
N PHE A 121 -0.04 9.59 -4.53
CA PHE A 121 -1.23 9.10 -5.23
C PHE A 121 -2.27 10.20 -5.39
N ILE A 122 -2.47 11.03 -4.37
CA ILE A 122 -3.37 12.19 -4.45
C ILE A 122 -2.86 13.18 -5.49
N PHE A 123 -1.57 13.47 -5.53
CA PHE A 123 -0.97 14.34 -6.54
C PHE A 123 -1.19 13.78 -7.95
N PHE A 124 -1.03 12.49 -8.14
CA PHE A 124 -1.31 11.83 -9.41
C PHE A 124 -2.78 12.03 -9.83
N LEU A 125 -3.72 11.78 -8.93
CA LEU A 125 -5.14 11.95 -9.24
C LEU A 125 -5.49 13.39 -9.61
N ARG A 126 -4.89 14.36 -8.92
CA ARG A 126 -5.06 15.78 -9.24
C ARG A 126 -4.47 16.14 -10.61
N ALA A 127 -3.30 15.60 -10.92
CA ALA A 127 -2.65 15.83 -12.21
C ALA A 127 -3.49 15.27 -13.37
N VAL A 128 -4.00 14.05 -13.24
CA VAL A 128 -4.88 13.43 -14.24
C VAL A 128 -6.18 14.22 -14.37
N GLY A 129 -6.78 14.65 -13.26
CA GLY A 129 -8.01 15.43 -13.28
C GLY A 129 -7.87 16.77 -14.03
N ARG A 130 -6.73 17.45 -13.88
CA ARG A 130 -6.46 18.70 -14.60
C ARG A 130 -6.30 18.48 -16.10
N GLU A 131 -5.62 17.41 -16.49
CA GLU A 131 -5.41 17.10 -17.93
C GLU A 131 -6.73 16.72 -18.63
N VAL A 132 -7.63 16.04 -17.91
CA VAL A 132 -8.95 15.66 -18.45
C VAL A 132 -9.87 16.89 -18.60
N GLN A 133 -9.71 17.90 -17.75
CA GLN A 133 -10.53 19.13 -17.79
C GLN A 133 -9.98 20.18 -18.76
N ALA A 134 -8.76 20.03 -19.17
CA ALA A 134 -8.14 20.92 -20.14
C ALA A 134 -8.38 20.41 -21.57
#